data_e1baf34f4a21f67a6cff60f42b1c47e0
#
_entry.id   e1baf34f4a21f67a6cff60f42b1c47e0
#
_cell.length_a   1.000
_cell.length_b   1.000
_cell.length_c   1.000
_cell.angle_alpha   90.00
_cell.angle_beta   90.00
_cell.angle_gamma   90.00
#
_symmetry.space_group_name_H-M   'P 1'
#
loop_
_entity.id
_entity.type
_entity.pdbx_description
1 polymer ?
#
loop_
_entity_poly.entity_id
_entity_poly.type
_entity_poly.pdbx_seq_one_letter_code
_entity_poly.pdbx_strand_id
1 'polypeptide(L)'
;ARVEILSPAGDFICLDAALQAGADAVYFGLKGSNMRAGAKNFETKDMKKIVRKCSKFGAKAYLTLNTIYYEGEEKILARQLKAAKSAGVSAVIAWDLGAISLANEIGIPVHLSTQASAANSGAVASYARNYAIKRFVLARECSLESIAQIKKSLAAKLGKSAAKDISIEVFAHGAMCVSISGRCFLSQFSCGKSANRGECLQPCRREYLISDIRGGEPSFKIGSGYVMSPKDLCTLGFLEKLIDAGADSLKIEG
;
A
#
# COMPACT_ATOMS: atom_id res chain seq x y z
N ALA A 1 -1.90 -6.67 22.50
CA ALA A 1 -2.98 -6.40 21.53
C ALA A 1 -2.81 -7.34 20.35
N ARG A 2 -3.92 -7.81 19.76
CA ARG A 2 -3.86 -8.64 18.53
C ARG A 2 -3.44 -7.74 17.36
N VAL A 3 -2.45 -8.17 16.58
CA VAL A 3 -2.00 -7.48 15.37
C VAL A 3 -2.91 -7.86 14.22
N GLU A 4 -3.32 -6.88 13.41
CA GLU A 4 -4.18 -7.09 12.25
C GLU A 4 -3.39 -7.69 11.08
N ILE A 5 -3.86 -8.77 10.49
CA ILE A 5 -3.33 -9.32 9.23
C ILE A 5 -4.15 -8.76 8.07
N LEU A 6 -3.49 -7.97 7.23
CA LEU A 6 -4.08 -7.34 6.05
C LEU A 6 -3.64 -8.06 4.77
N SER A 7 -4.59 -8.70 4.09
CA SER A 7 -4.35 -9.51 2.90
C SER A 7 -4.85 -8.83 1.62
N PRO A 8 -4.18 -9.03 0.47
CA PRO A 8 -4.65 -8.53 -0.83
C PRO A 8 -5.77 -9.39 -1.39
N ALA A 9 -6.64 -8.77 -2.22
CA ALA A 9 -7.56 -9.49 -3.08
C ALA A 9 -7.67 -8.81 -4.45
N GLY A 10 -7.22 -9.49 -5.50
CA GLY A 10 -7.33 -9.04 -6.89
C GLY A 10 -8.62 -9.50 -7.57
N ASP A 11 -9.29 -10.54 -7.05
CA ASP A 11 -10.56 -11.09 -7.52
C ASP A 11 -11.30 -11.81 -6.37
N PHE A 12 -12.47 -12.39 -6.67
CA PHE A 12 -13.26 -13.09 -5.67
C PHE A 12 -12.63 -14.40 -5.18
N ILE A 13 -11.80 -15.05 -5.98
CA ILE A 13 -11.08 -16.28 -5.58
C ILE A 13 -10.03 -15.91 -4.51
N CYS A 14 -9.23 -14.87 -4.78
CA CYS A 14 -8.27 -14.35 -3.83
C CYS A 14 -8.93 -13.83 -2.54
N LEU A 15 -10.09 -13.15 -2.68
CA LEU A 15 -10.88 -12.69 -1.54
C LEU A 15 -11.31 -13.86 -0.65
N ASP A 16 -11.88 -14.91 -1.25
CA ASP A 16 -12.33 -16.09 -0.50
C ASP A 16 -11.16 -16.81 0.17
N ALA A 17 -10.03 -16.96 -0.52
CA ALA A 17 -8.84 -17.57 0.05
C ALA A 17 -8.29 -16.76 1.24
N ALA A 18 -8.20 -15.43 1.12
CA ALA A 18 -7.75 -14.56 2.20
C ALA A 18 -8.64 -14.66 3.44
N LEU A 19 -9.96 -14.65 3.24
CA LEU A 19 -10.93 -14.75 4.33
C LEU A 19 -10.89 -16.13 5.02
N GLN A 20 -10.79 -17.22 4.24
CA GLN A 20 -10.65 -18.57 4.77
C GLN A 20 -9.34 -18.78 5.53
N ALA A 21 -8.26 -18.11 5.10
CA ALA A 21 -6.97 -18.11 5.79
C ALA A 21 -6.96 -17.27 7.08
N GLY A 22 -8.05 -16.59 7.41
CA GLY A 22 -8.19 -15.85 8.66
C GLY A 22 -7.67 -14.41 8.62
N ALA A 23 -7.65 -13.76 7.45
CA ALA A 23 -7.32 -12.34 7.34
C ALA A 23 -8.29 -11.49 8.18
N ASP A 24 -7.75 -10.58 8.99
CA ASP A 24 -8.54 -9.62 9.79
C ASP A 24 -9.08 -8.47 8.92
N ALA A 25 -8.39 -8.19 7.83
CA ALA A 25 -8.81 -7.21 6.84
C ALA A 25 -8.33 -7.62 5.44
N VAL A 26 -9.07 -7.18 4.41
CA VAL A 26 -8.70 -7.38 3.01
C VAL A 26 -8.65 -6.03 2.31
N TYR A 27 -7.61 -5.78 1.51
CA TYR A 27 -7.57 -4.63 0.62
C TYR A 27 -7.74 -5.05 -0.83
N PHE A 28 -8.46 -4.23 -1.57
CA PHE A 28 -8.81 -4.49 -2.96
C PHE A 28 -8.82 -3.21 -3.79
N GLY A 29 -8.62 -3.34 -5.10
CA GLY A 29 -8.62 -2.23 -6.03
C GLY A 29 -9.78 -2.28 -7.02
N LEU A 30 -10.16 -1.11 -7.53
CA LEU A 30 -11.05 -0.96 -8.67
C LEU A 30 -10.23 -0.85 -9.96
N LYS A 31 -10.81 -1.27 -11.06
CA LYS A 31 -10.23 -1.10 -12.40
C LYS A 31 -9.91 0.38 -12.64
N GLY A 32 -8.68 0.67 -13.03
CA GLY A 32 -8.20 2.01 -13.41
C GLY A 32 -7.87 2.98 -12.26
N SER A 33 -7.99 2.58 -10.99
CA SER A 33 -7.80 3.50 -9.85
C SER A 33 -6.90 2.98 -8.74
N ASN A 34 -6.01 2.03 -9.05
CA ASN A 34 -5.08 1.48 -8.07
C ASN A 34 -3.73 1.11 -8.69
N MET A 35 -2.70 0.96 -7.86
CA MET A 35 -1.31 0.68 -8.26
C MET A 35 -1.09 -0.71 -8.88
N ARG A 36 -2.12 -1.55 -8.96
CA ARG A 36 -2.10 -2.89 -9.57
C ARG A 36 -3.11 -2.96 -10.72
N ALA A 37 -3.02 -2.03 -11.68
CA ALA A 37 -3.92 -1.99 -12.83
C ALA A 37 -3.89 -3.28 -13.66
N GLY A 38 -2.76 -3.99 -13.70
CA GLY A 38 -2.59 -5.28 -14.37
C GLY A 38 -3.28 -6.48 -13.68
N ALA A 39 -3.74 -6.36 -12.44
CA ALA A 39 -4.56 -7.38 -11.80
C ALA A 39 -5.99 -7.37 -12.37
N LYS A 40 -6.77 -8.43 -12.14
CA LYS A 40 -8.17 -8.49 -12.59
C LYS A 40 -8.99 -7.32 -12.05
N ASN A 41 -8.77 -6.95 -10.80
CA ASN A 41 -9.47 -5.89 -10.08
C ASN A 41 -11.00 -6.02 -10.12
N PHE A 42 -11.66 -5.30 -9.22
CA PHE A 42 -13.11 -5.30 -9.11
C PHE A 42 -13.73 -4.11 -9.82
N GLU A 43 -15.03 -4.18 -10.05
CA GLU A 43 -15.84 -3.05 -10.51
C GLU A 43 -16.53 -2.38 -9.32
N THR A 44 -16.94 -1.14 -9.49
CA THR A 44 -17.65 -0.38 -8.44
C THR A 44 -18.89 -1.12 -7.90
N LYS A 45 -19.61 -1.84 -8.78
CA LYS A 45 -20.78 -2.65 -8.40
C LYS A 45 -20.46 -3.81 -7.46
N ASP A 46 -19.21 -4.29 -7.45
CA ASP A 46 -18.79 -5.43 -6.64
C ASP A 46 -18.58 -5.08 -5.16
N MET A 47 -18.37 -3.79 -4.83
CA MET A 47 -18.00 -3.35 -3.48
C MET A 47 -18.96 -3.84 -2.39
N LYS A 48 -20.27 -3.75 -2.61
CA LYS A 48 -21.27 -4.26 -1.65
C LYS A 48 -21.13 -5.76 -1.38
N LYS A 49 -20.81 -6.54 -2.44
CA LYS A 49 -20.61 -7.99 -2.33
C LYS A 49 -19.33 -8.30 -1.56
N ILE A 50 -18.22 -7.55 -1.82
CA ILE A 50 -16.96 -7.68 -1.11
C ILE A 50 -17.15 -7.40 0.38
N VAL A 51 -17.74 -6.24 0.72
CA VAL A 51 -17.98 -5.84 2.12
C VAL A 51 -18.82 -6.89 2.84
N ARG A 52 -19.91 -7.39 2.21
CA ARG A 52 -20.75 -8.43 2.79
C ARG A 52 -19.99 -9.74 3.03
N LYS A 53 -19.09 -10.13 2.10
CA LYS A 53 -18.25 -11.32 2.30
C LYS A 53 -17.29 -11.12 3.47
N CYS A 54 -16.57 -9.99 3.50
CA CYS A 54 -15.68 -9.67 4.63
C CYS A 54 -16.42 -9.69 5.97
N SER A 55 -17.60 -9.05 6.05
CA SER A 55 -18.40 -9.00 7.29
C SER A 55 -18.83 -10.37 7.80
N LYS A 56 -19.10 -11.34 6.90
CA LYS A 56 -19.42 -12.73 7.30
C LYS A 56 -18.29 -13.43 8.04
N PHE A 57 -17.03 -13.03 7.79
CA PHE A 57 -15.84 -13.55 8.44
C PHE A 57 -15.32 -12.63 9.56
N GLY A 58 -16.05 -11.55 9.90
CA GLY A 58 -15.60 -10.56 10.87
C GLY A 58 -14.43 -9.70 10.37
N ALA A 59 -14.11 -9.76 9.08
CA ALA A 59 -13.02 -9.03 8.47
C ALA A 59 -13.46 -7.65 7.96
N LYS A 60 -12.51 -6.69 7.90
CA LYS A 60 -12.70 -5.37 7.32
C LYS A 60 -12.39 -5.36 5.83
N ALA A 61 -12.97 -4.40 5.10
CA ALA A 61 -12.72 -4.21 3.67
C ALA A 61 -12.14 -2.82 3.43
N TYR A 62 -10.93 -2.74 2.83
CA TYR A 62 -10.25 -1.48 2.52
C TYR A 62 -10.11 -1.32 1.00
N LEU A 63 -10.56 -0.18 0.49
CA LEU A 63 -10.44 0.15 -0.93
C LEU A 63 -9.13 0.89 -1.20
N THR A 64 -8.34 0.43 -2.16
CA THR A 64 -7.16 1.16 -2.62
C THR A 64 -7.55 2.20 -3.67
N LEU A 65 -7.24 3.47 -3.37
CA LEU A 65 -7.30 4.63 -4.26
C LEU A 65 -5.93 5.31 -4.20
N ASN A 66 -4.89 4.56 -4.54
CA ASN A 66 -3.50 4.91 -4.28
C ASN A 66 -2.68 5.24 -5.53
N THR A 67 -3.34 5.63 -6.61
CA THR A 67 -2.72 6.26 -7.78
C THR A 67 -2.67 7.78 -7.64
N ILE A 68 -1.87 8.45 -8.47
CA ILE A 68 -1.96 9.89 -8.68
C ILE A 68 -3.26 10.19 -9.44
N TYR A 69 -3.93 11.25 -9.04
CA TYR A 69 -5.08 11.82 -9.76
C TYR A 69 -4.66 13.09 -10.48
N TYR A 70 -5.07 13.23 -11.72
CA TYR A 70 -4.83 14.41 -12.54
C TYR A 70 -6.07 15.29 -12.63
N GLU A 71 -5.85 16.53 -13.06
CA GLU A 71 -6.93 17.48 -13.30
C GLU A 71 -8.01 16.87 -14.21
N GLY A 72 -9.28 17.07 -13.85
CA GLY A 72 -10.43 16.48 -14.55
C GLY A 72 -10.86 15.08 -14.09
N GLU A 73 -10.06 14.37 -13.27
CA GLU A 73 -10.42 13.04 -12.74
C GLU A 73 -11.24 13.09 -11.43
N GLU A 74 -11.42 14.26 -10.84
CA GLU A 74 -12.12 14.47 -9.56
C GLU A 74 -13.54 13.88 -9.52
N LYS A 75 -14.29 14.01 -10.62
CA LYS A 75 -15.66 13.47 -10.71
C LYS A 75 -15.67 11.94 -10.64
N ILE A 76 -14.63 11.28 -11.16
CA ILE A 76 -14.49 9.81 -11.11
C ILE A 76 -14.17 9.41 -9.68
N LEU A 77 -13.20 10.09 -9.06
CA LEU A 77 -12.79 9.86 -7.68
C LEU A 77 -13.98 10.06 -6.71
N ALA A 78 -14.71 11.17 -6.85
CA ALA A 78 -15.89 11.45 -6.02
C ALA A 78 -16.96 10.37 -6.12
N ARG A 79 -17.23 9.86 -7.34
CA ARG A 79 -18.18 8.76 -7.55
C ARG A 79 -17.72 7.48 -6.87
N GLN A 80 -16.42 7.13 -6.97
CA GLN A 80 -15.85 5.95 -6.34
C GLN A 80 -15.92 6.04 -4.82
N LEU A 81 -15.57 7.19 -4.23
CA LEU A 81 -15.63 7.42 -2.78
C LEU A 81 -17.08 7.36 -2.26
N LYS A 82 -18.03 8.01 -2.93
CA LYS A 82 -19.46 7.93 -2.56
C LYS A 82 -19.98 6.49 -2.62
N ALA A 83 -19.61 5.75 -3.66
CA ALA A 83 -19.97 4.35 -3.80
C ALA A 83 -19.33 3.48 -2.70
N ALA A 84 -18.06 3.73 -2.33
CA ALA A 84 -17.37 3.05 -1.24
C ALA A 84 -18.06 3.31 0.11
N LYS A 85 -18.44 4.57 0.39
CA LYS A 85 -19.21 4.94 1.59
C LYS A 85 -20.55 4.19 1.63
N SER A 86 -21.30 4.23 0.54
CA SER A 86 -22.61 3.53 0.42
C SER A 86 -22.48 2.01 0.53
N ALA A 87 -21.35 1.44 0.11
CA ALA A 87 -21.11 0.01 0.22
C ALA A 87 -20.69 -0.44 1.64
N GLY A 88 -20.33 0.50 2.52
CA GLY A 88 -19.82 0.20 3.86
C GLY A 88 -18.35 -0.19 3.89
N VAL A 89 -17.53 0.29 2.93
CA VAL A 89 -16.07 0.12 2.97
C VAL A 89 -15.52 0.74 4.24
N SER A 90 -14.68 0.02 4.96
CA SER A 90 -14.20 0.41 6.29
C SER A 90 -13.19 1.57 6.25
N ALA A 91 -12.37 1.64 5.20
CA ALA A 91 -11.42 2.72 4.95
C ALA A 91 -10.98 2.72 3.49
N VAL A 92 -10.39 3.84 3.05
CA VAL A 92 -9.66 3.92 1.78
C VAL A 92 -8.16 4.04 2.04
N ILE A 93 -7.34 3.44 1.17
CA ILE A 93 -5.89 3.56 1.21
C ILE A 93 -5.49 4.54 0.12
N ALA A 94 -5.02 5.73 0.51
CA ALA A 94 -4.70 6.81 -0.41
C ALA A 94 -3.44 7.57 0.03
N TRP A 95 -2.82 8.33 -0.90
CA TRP A 95 -1.70 9.21 -0.63
C TRP A 95 -1.79 10.56 -1.37
N ASP A 96 -2.58 10.63 -2.41
CA ASP A 96 -2.89 11.88 -3.11
C ASP A 96 -3.69 12.78 -2.17
N LEU A 97 -3.24 14.04 -2.00
CA LEU A 97 -3.85 14.97 -1.05
C LEU A 97 -5.28 15.34 -1.43
N GLY A 98 -5.58 15.49 -2.71
CA GLY A 98 -6.94 15.73 -3.20
C GLY A 98 -7.87 14.55 -2.87
N ALA A 99 -7.38 13.31 -3.06
CA ALA A 99 -8.13 12.11 -2.71
C ALA A 99 -8.37 12.00 -1.19
N ILE A 100 -7.37 12.35 -0.37
CA ILE A 100 -7.48 12.35 1.09
C ILE A 100 -8.50 13.40 1.55
N SER A 101 -8.40 14.64 1.03
CA SER A 101 -9.33 15.73 1.39
C SER A 101 -10.77 15.35 1.05
N LEU A 102 -11.00 14.85 -0.16
CA LEU A 102 -12.33 14.46 -0.61
C LEU A 102 -12.89 13.25 0.18
N ALA A 103 -12.03 12.29 0.56
CA ALA A 103 -12.44 11.18 1.41
C ALA A 103 -12.87 11.66 2.80
N ASN A 104 -12.15 12.63 3.37
CA ASN A 104 -12.50 13.26 4.65
C ASN A 104 -13.83 14.01 4.57
N GLU A 105 -14.08 14.79 3.51
CA GLU A 105 -15.35 15.49 3.28
C GLU A 105 -16.52 14.51 3.19
N ILE A 106 -16.34 13.39 2.50
CA ILE A 106 -17.34 12.33 2.38
C ILE A 106 -17.49 11.56 3.70
N GLY A 107 -16.51 11.64 4.60
CA GLY A 107 -16.48 10.97 5.89
C GLY A 107 -16.15 9.48 5.79
N ILE A 108 -15.17 9.10 4.95
CA ILE A 108 -14.59 7.76 4.92
C ILE A 108 -13.22 7.82 5.57
N PRO A 109 -12.88 6.95 6.53
CA PRO A 109 -11.55 6.88 7.11
C PRO A 109 -10.48 6.65 6.03
N VAL A 110 -9.32 7.32 6.19
CA VAL A 110 -8.19 7.18 5.29
C VAL A 110 -7.04 6.48 6.01
N HIS A 111 -6.49 5.44 5.39
CA HIS A 111 -5.19 4.87 5.73
C HIS A 111 -4.15 5.48 4.78
N LEU A 112 -3.11 6.11 5.33
CA LEU A 112 -2.06 6.71 4.51
C LEU A 112 -1.26 5.61 3.81
N SER A 113 -1.24 5.66 2.48
CA SER A 113 -0.51 4.68 1.69
C SER A 113 1.00 4.84 1.81
N THR A 114 1.75 3.76 1.61
CA THR A 114 3.22 3.76 1.61
C THR A 114 3.81 4.76 0.61
N GLN A 115 3.09 5.08 -0.49
CA GLN A 115 3.54 6.06 -1.47
C GLN A 115 3.68 7.48 -0.90
N ALA A 116 3.08 7.79 0.24
CA ALA A 116 3.33 9.04 0.95
C ALA A 116 4.72 9.08 1.61
N SER A 117 5.46 7.97 1.61
CA SER A 117 6.82 7.85 2.18
C SER A 117 6.92 8.29 3.64
N ALA A 118 5.90 8.00 4.46
CA ALA A 118 5.94 8.30 5.88
C ALA A 118 7.01 7.42 6.57
N ALA A 119 8.13 8.03 6.95
CA ALA A 119 9.31 7.35 7.49
C ALA A 119 9.80 7.94 8.83
N ASN A 120 9.07 8.87 9.41
CA ASN A 120 9.41 9.50 10.68
C ASN A 120 8.17 10.00 11.42
N SER A 121 8.30 10.19 12.73
CA SER A 121 7.19 10.63 13.59
C SER A 121 6.69 12.04 13.29
N GLY A 122 7.52 12.89 12.66
CA GLY A 122 7.13 14.23 12.21
C GLY A 122 6.12 14.16 11.06
N ALA A 123 6.40 13.33 10.04
CA ALA A 123 5.47 13.10 8.93
C ALA A 123 4.15 12.50 9.43
N VAL A 124 4.21 11.46 10.28
CA VAL A 124 3.02 10.84 10.88
C VAL A 124 2.18 11.88 11.63
N ALA A 125 2.81 12.70 12.49
CA ALA A 125 2.12 13.71 13.25
C ALA A 125 1.51 14.82 12.37
N SER A 126 2.19 15.21 11.29
CA SER A 126 1.69 16.21 10.35
C SER A 126 0.43 15.71 9.63
N TYR A 127 0.47 14.50 9.06
CA TYR A 127 -0.71 13.91 8.41
C TYR A 127 -1.87 13.69 9.39
N ALA A 128 -1.57 13.23 10.61
CA ALA A 128 -2.59 13.00 11.63
C ALA A 128 -3.35 14.30 12.00
N ARG A 129 -2.62 15.41 12.16
CA ARG A 129 -3.21 16.72 12.53
C ARG A 129 -3.98 17.34 11.38
N ASN A 130 -3.39 17.37 10.19
CA ASN A 130 -3.92 18.14 9.07
C ASN A 130 -5.00 17.39 8.29
N TYR A 131 -4.98 16.04 8.32
CA TYR A 131 -5.87 15.21 7.50
C TYR A 131 -6.62 14.14 8.29
N ALA A 132 -6.62 14.22 9.63
CA ALA A 132 -7.30 13.27 10.52
C ALA A 132 -6.95 11.79 10.27
N ILE A 133 -5.76 11.51 9.73
CA ILE A 133 -5.31 10.14 9.44
C ILE A 133 -4.89 9.46 10.73
N LYS A 134 -5.39 8.25 10.95
CA LYS A 134 -5.07 7.43 12.13
C LYS A 134 -4.28 6.18 11.81
N ARG A 135 -4.21 5.72 10.55
CA ARG A 135 -3.40 4.58 10.14
C ARG A 135 -2.39 4.96 9.06
N PHE A 136 -1.16 4.50 9.26
CA PHE A 136 -0.01 4.85 8.43
C PHE A 136 0.68 3.59 7.93
N VAL A 137 0.66 3.35 6.61
CA VAL A 137 1.53 2.35 6.00
C VAL A 137 2.90 3.00 5.86
N LEU A 138 3.85 2.62 6.69
CA LEU A 138 5.19 3.22 6.67
C LEU A 138 5.90 2.94 5.34
N ALA A 139 6.88 3.78 5.05
CA ALA A 139 7.82 3.54 3.96
C ALA A 139 8.51 2.18 4.16
N ARG A 140 8.68 1.43 3.07
CA ARG A 140 9.29 0.08 3.10
C ARG A 140 10.76 0.09 3.53
N GLU A 141 11.38 1.25 3.46
CA GLU A 141 12.77 1.51 3.84
C GLU A 141 12.96 1.64 5.36
N CYS A 142 11.88 1.68 6.15
CA CYS A 142 11.96 1.77 7.60
C CYS A 142 12.52 0.48 8.21
N SER A 143 13.61 0.61 8.98
CA SER A 143 14.15 -0.49 9.79
C SER A 143 13.28 -0.73 11.05
N LEU A 144 13.52 -1.84 11.75
CA LEU A 144 12.87 -2.15 13.04
C LEU A 144 13.08 -1.02 14.05
N GLU A 145 14.29 -0.48 14.12
CA GLU A 145 14.65 0.63 15.01
C GLU A 145 13.87 1.91 14.64
N SER A 146 13.73 2.18 13.33
CA SER A 146 12.94 3.32 12.84
C SER A 146 11.47 3.19 13.22
N ILE A 147 10.89 2.00 13.07
CA ILE A 147 9.49 1.73 13.46
C ILE A 147 9.30 1.98 14.97
N ALA A 148 10.18 1.41 15.79
CA ALA A 148 10.13 1.57 17.24
C ALA A 148 10.30 3.04 17.67
N GLN A 149 11.23 3.77 17.04
CA GLN A 149 11.47 5.17 17.34
C GLN A 149 10.29 6.06 16.92
N ILE A 150 9.66 5.79 15.77
CA ILE A 150 8.43 6.47 15.34
C ILE A 150 7.37 6.29 16.42
N LYS A 151 7.05 5.04 16.78
CA LYS A 151 5.99 4.74 17.76
C LYS A 151 6.25 5.42 19.11
N LYS A 152 7.48 5.35 19.62
CA LYS A 152 7.89 5.99 20.87
C LYS A 152 7.74 7.52 20.85
N SER A 153 8.03 8.15 19.72
CA SER A 153 8.05 9.62 19.60
C SER A 153 6.66 10.24 19.39
N LEU A 154 5.62 9.45 19.06
CA LEU A 154 4.29 9.96 18.75
C LEU A 154 3.65 10.68 19.94
N ALA A 155 3.83 10.16 21.15
CA ALA A 155 3.24 10.76 22.36
C ALA A 155 3.77 12.19 22.62
N ALA A 156 5.06 12.42 22.37
CA ALA A 156 5.66 13.76 22.49
C ALA A 156 5.15 14.72 21.42
N LYS A 157 4.82 14.22 20.23
CA LYS A 157 4.36 15.03 19.11
C LYS A 157 2.86 15.31 19.08
N LEU A 158 2.05 14.32 19.45
CA LEU A 158 0.58 14.38 19.33
C LEU A 158 -0.13 14.49 20.69
N GLY A 159 0.60 14.29 21.79
CA GLY A 159 0.01 14.04 23.10
C GLY A 159 -0.36 12.58 23.31
N LYS A 160 -0.41 12.14 24.58
CA LYS A 160 -0.61 10.74 24.96
C LYS A 160 -1.93 10.15 24.43
N SER A 161 -3.00 10.93 24.42
CA SER A 161 -4.33 10.47 23.99
C SER A 161 -4.34 10.21 22.46
N ALA A 162 -3.99 11.22 21.66
CA ALA A 162 -4.00 11.11 20.20
C ALA A 162 -3.00 10.08 19.67
N ALA A 163 -1.84 9.92 20.34
CA ALA A 163 -0.84 8.93 19.95
C ALA A 163 -1.35 7.48 20.09
N LYS A 164 -2.25 7.18 21.02
CA LYS A 164 -2.88 5.86 21.18
C LYS A 164 -3.79 5.49 20.02
N ASP A 165 -4.36 6.48 19.35
CA ASP A 165 -5.23 6.29 18.19
C ASP A 165 -4.45 6.03 16.91
N ILE A 166 -3.12 6.24 16.91
CA ILE A 166 -2.28 6.04 15.74
C ILE A 166 -1.89 4.58 15.59
N SER A 167 -2.28 4.01 14.46
CA SER A 167 -1.94 2.64 14.04
C SER A 167 -0.83 2.66 12.99
N ILE A 168 0.18 1.85 13.21
CA ILE A 168 1.31 1.65 12.30
C ILE A 168 1.14 0.34 11.54
N GLU A 169 1.12 0.42 10.22
CA GLU A 169 1.04 -0.72 9.31
C GLU A 169 2.38 -0.87 8.59
N VAL A 170 2.90 -2.10 8.52
CA VAL A 170 4.16 -2.41 7.84
C VAL A 170 3.97 -3.60 6.89
N PHE A 171 4.77 -3.64 5.82
CA PHE A 171 4.79 -4.83 4.96
C PHE A 171 5.52 -5.97 5.66
N ALA A 172 4.91 -7.16 5.60
CA ALA A 172 5.46 -8.38 6.19
C ALA A 172 5.90 -9.39 5.13
N HIS A 173 5.31 -9.36 3.94
CA HIS A 173 5.62 -10.30 2.87
C HIS A 173 5.32 -9.71 1.49
N GLY A 174 6.11 -10.12 0.49
CA GLY A 174 5.86 -9.88 -0.93
C GLY A 174 6.88 -9.01 -1.63
N ALA A 175 6.53 -8.56 -2.81
CA ALA A 175 7.44 -7.88 -3.72
C ALA A 175 7.94 -6.53 -3.18
N MET A 176 9.26 -6.33 -3.20
CA MET A 176 9.89 -5.05 -2.91
C MET A 176 10.13 -4.25 -4.19
N CYS A 177 9.76 -2.98 -4.18
CA CYS A 177 10.05 -2.07 -5.27
C CYS A 177 11.49 -1.55 -5.20
N VAL A 178 12.15 -1.38 -6.37
CA VAL A 178 13.48 -0.75 -6.46
C VAL A 178 13.44 0.74 -6.11
N SER A 179 12.29 1.38 -6.28
CA SER A 179 12.14 2.82 -6.05
C SER A 179 11.54 3.13 -4.70
N ILE A 180 11.85 4.34 -4.19
CA ILE A 180 11.36 4.86 -2.92
C ILE A 180 9.84 4.75 -2.85
N SER A 181 9.36 3.99 -1.88
CA SER A 181 7.93 3.82 -1.58
C SER A 181 7.06 3.47 -2.80
N GLY A 182 7.65 2.77 -3.78
CA GLY A 182 6.95 2.33 -5.00
C GLY A 182 6.70 3.43 -6.04
N ARG A 183 7.25 4.64 -5.90
CA ARG A 183 7.14 5.72 -6.88
C ARG A 183 8.26 5.60 -7.91
N CYS A 184 7.94 5.06 -9.08
CA CYS A 184 8.92 4.66 -10.08
C CYS A 184 8.57 5.19 -11.48
N PHE A 185 9.60 5.65 -12.21
CA PHE A 185 9.47 6.07 -13.60
C PHE A 185 10.06 5.06 -14.59
N LEU A 186 10.62 3.93 -14.13
CA LEU A 186 11.32 2.99 -14.98
C LEU A 186 10.43 2.42 -16.11
N SER A 187 9.20 2.01 -15.79
CA SER A 187 8.24 1.55 -16.81
C SER A 187 7.78 2.67 -17.75
N GLN A 188 7.63 3.90 -17.24
CA GLN A 188 7.26 5.05 -18.07
C GLN A 188 8.36 5.37 -19.05
N PHE A 189 9.61 5.39 -18.59
CA PHE A 189 10.75 5.72 -19.43
C PHE A 189 11.03 4.65 -20.49
N SER A 190 10.99 3.36 -20.11
CA SER A 190 11.35 2.26 -21.02
C SER A 190 10.21 1.74 -21.89
N CYS A 191 8.96 1.93 -21.48
CA CYS A 191 7.80 1.29 -22.14
C CYS A 191 6.60 2.22 -22.30
N GLY A 192 6.68 3.50 -21.94
CA GLY A 192 5.55 4.45 -21.99
C GLY A 192 4.40 4.13 -21.03
N LYS A 193 4.63 3.28 -20.00
CA LYS A 193 3.61 2.82 -19.05
C LYS A 193 3.89 3.32 -17.63
N SER A 194 2.98 4.10 -17.06
CA SER A 194 3.19 4.72 -15.77
C SER A 194 2.97 3.76 -14.61
N ALA A 195 4.06 3.40 -13.90
CA ALA A 195 3.97 2.65 -12.65
C ALA A 195 3.15 3.42 -11.58
N ASN A 196 3.23 4.76 -11.56
CA ASN A 196 2.49 5.61 -10.63
C ASN A 196 0.97 5.66 -10.92
N ARG A 197 0.56 5.12 -12.08
CA ARG A 197 -0.83 4.90 -12.48
C ARG A 197 -1.23 3.42 -12.46
N GLY A 198 -0.39 2.56 -11.87
CA GLY A 198 -0.66 1.14 -11.73
C GLY A 198 -0.22 0.26 -12.91
N GLU A 199 0.41 0.82 -13.94
CA GLU A 199 0.85 0.11 -15.15
C GLU A 199 2.33 -0.31 -15.09
N CYS A 200 2.81 -0.78 -13.94
CA CYS A 200 4.17 -1.25 -13.79
C CYS A 200 4.40 -2.55 -14.56
N LEU A 201 5.30 -2.54 -15.53
CA LEU A 201 5.70 -3.72 -16.32
C LEU A 201 6.90 -4.46 -15.72
N GLN A 202 7.34 -4.09 -14.52
CA GLN A 202 8.44 -4.69 -13.77
C GLN A 202 9.75 -4.82 -14.57
N PRO A 203 10.21 -3.79 -15.30
CA PRO A 203 11.47 -3.89 -16.05
C PRO A 203 12.65 -4.21 -15.12
N CYS A 204 12.65 -3.75 -13.87
CA CYS A 204 13.69 -4.07 -12.89
C CYS A 204 13.82 -5.57 -12.56
N ARG A 205 12.84 -6.42 -12.94
CA ARG A 205 12.83 -7.87 -12.69
C ARG A 205 13.07 -8.71 -13.94
N ARG A 206 13.42 -8.07 -15.07
CA ARG A 206 13.76 -8.77 -16.31
C ARG A 206 15.21 -9.20 -16.32
N GLU A 207 15.54 -10.12 -17.21
CA GLU A 207 16.92 -10.46 -17.55
C GLU A 207 17.52 -9.36 -18.42
N TYR A 208 18.79 -9.07 -18.22
CA TYR A 208 19.54 -8.07 -18.98
C TYR A 208 20.87 -8.65 -19.45
N LEU A 209 21.32 -8.18 -20.61
CA LEU A 209 22.66 -8.36 -21.10
C LEU A 209 23.43 -7.05 -20.87
N ILE A 210 24.51 -7.11 -20.10
CA ILE A 210 25.43 -5.97 -19.94
C ILE A 210 26.65 -6.22 -20.79
N SER A 211 26.96 -5.26 -21.67
CA SER A 211 28.14 -5.28 -22.50
C SER A 211 28.85 -3.93 -22.44
N ASP A 212 30.17 -3.92 -22.62
CA ASP A 212 30.90 -2.67 -22.82
C ASP A 212 30.53 -2.06 -24.19
N ILE A 213 29.99 -0.85 -24.16
CA ILE A 213 29.58 -0.11 -25.36
C ILE A 213 30.76 0.25 -26.27
N ARG A 214 32.01 0.21 -25.80
CA ARG A 214 33.25 0.42 -26.55
C ARG A 214 33.76 -0.84 -27.24
N GLY A 215 33.03 -1.97 -27.16
CA GLY A 215 33.37 -3.17 -27.93
C GLY A 215 34.40 -4.10 -27.28
N GLY A 216 34.42 -4.18 -25.95
CA GLY A 216 35.23 -5.17 -25.21
C GLY A 216 34.39 -6.43 -24.85
N GLU A 217 34.94 -7.63 -25.02
CA GLU A 217 34.47 -8.84 -24.39
C GLU A 217 34.89 -8.82 -22.91
N PRO A 218 34.09 -9.34 -21.97
CA PRO A 218 32.88 -10.14 -22.14
C PRO A 218 31.57 -9.37 -21.93
N SER A 219 30.48 -9.82 -22.57
CA SER A 219 29.12 -9.45 -22.19
C SER A 219 28.62 -10.37 -21.07
N PHE A 220 27.95 -9.80 -20.07
CA PHE A 220 27.43 -10.55 -18.93
C PHE A 220 25.90 -10.64 -19.02
N LYS A 221 25.37 -11.85 -19.05
CA LYS A 221 23.94 -12.07 -18.87
C LYS A 221 23.62 -11.93 -17.38
N ILE A 222 22.85 -10.91 -17.04
CA ILE A 222 22.29 -10.71 -15.71
C ILE A 222 20.90 -11.29 -15.72
N GLY A 223 20.78 -12.49 -15.15
CA GLY A 223 19.52 -13.18 -15.06
C GLY A 223 18.70 -12.80 -13.81
N SER A 224 17.92 -13.75 -13.30
CA SER A 224 17.01 -13.62 -12.15
C SER A 224 17.68 -13.30 -10.80
N GLY A 225 18.93 -12.85 -10.80
CA GLY A 225 19.71 -12.53 -9.60
C GLY A 225 19.35 -11.23 -8.88
N TYR A 226 18.23 -10.59 -9.25
CA TYR A 226 17.77 -9.32 -8.66
C TYR A 226 18.79 -8.18 -8.72
N VAL A 227 19.53 -8.06 -9.80
CA VAL A 227 20.56 -7.02 -9.98
C VAL A 227 19.95 -5.61 -10.02
N MET A 228 18.78 -5.48 -10.64
CA MET A 228 18.06 -4.22 -10.81
C MET A 228 16.94 -4.02 -9.77
N SER A 229 16.71 -4.97 -8.88
CA SER A 229 15.67 -4.86 -7.85
C SER A 229 16.09 -5.57 -6.56
N PRO A 230 15.55 -5.16 -5.39
CA PRO A 230 15.68 -5.97 -4.17
C PRO A 230 14.95 -7.31 -4.34
N LYS A 231 15.35 -8.29 -3.52
CA LYS A 231 14.61 -9.55 -3.35
C LYS A 231 13.25 -9.29 -2.72
N ASP A 232 12.35 -10.25 -2.83
CA ASP A 232 11.06 -10.18 -2.15
C ASP A 232 11.26 -10.20 -0.63
N LEU A 233 10.41 -9.44 0.05
CA LEU A 233 10.40 -9.39 1.51
C LEU A 233 9.74 -10.65 2.05
N CYS A 234 10.37 -11.26 3.04
CA CYS A 234 9.77 -12.30 3.88
C CYS A 234 10.22 -12.08 5.32
N THR A 235 9.31 -11.64 6.17
CA THR A 235 9.61 -11.34 7.57
C THR A 235 9.26 -12.50 8.51
N LEU A 236 8.86 -13.66 7.98
CA LEU A 236 8.35 -14.77 8.79
C LEU A 236 9.34 -15.19 9.88
N GLY A 237 10.65 -15.17 9.59
CA GLY A 237 11.70 -15.52 10.54
C GLY A 237 11.95 -14.50 11.67
N PHE A 238 11.33 -13.31 11.59
CA PHE A 238 11.48 -12.23 12.60
C PHE A 238 10.20 -11.42 12.78
N LEU A 239 9.04 -12.01 12.50
CA LEU A 239 7.74 -11.37 12.57
C LEU A 239 7.47 -10.76 13.94
N GLU A 240 7.85 -11.45 15.01
CA GLU A 240 7.73 -10.99 16.39
C GLU A 240 8.44 -9.65 16.61
N LYS A 241 9.61 -9.45 15.99
CA LYS A 241 10.36 -8.19 16.11
C LYS A 241 9.62 -7.01 15.48
N LEU A 242 8.82 -7.22 14.43
CA LEU A 242 7.96 -6.16 13.88
C LEU A 242 6.86 -5.77 14.86
N ILE A 243 6.27 -6.76 15.53
CA ILE A 243 5.23 -6.56 16.54
C ILE A 243 5.82 -5.81 17.75
N ASP A 244 6.98 -6.23 18.24
CA ASP A 244 7.68 -5.61 19.37
C ASP A 244 8.14 -4.18 19.03
N ALA A 245 8.49 -3.91 17.77
CA ALA A 245 8.78 -2.55 17.29
C ALA A 245 7.54 -1.65 17.26
N GLY A 246 6.35 -2.21 17.43
CA GLY A 246 5.08 -1.45 17.52
C GLY A 246 4.26 -1.44 16.25
N ALA A 247 4.41 -2.43 15.38
CA ALA A 247 3.50 -2.64 14.25
C ALA A 247 2.13 -3.10 14.76
N ASP A 248 1.07 -2.39 14.38
CA ASP A 248 -0.32 -2.70 14.73
C ASP A 248 -1.01 -3.50 13.61
N SER A 249 -0.47 -3.46 12.39
CA SER A 249 -0.98 -4.19 11.22
C SER A 249 0.17 -4.69 10.35
N LEU A 250 0.06 -5.93 9.89
CA LEU A 250 1.00 -6.62 9.03
C LEU A 250 0.36 -6.81 7.65
N LYS A 251 0.95 -6.17 6.64
CA LYS A 251 0.45 -6.17 5.27
C LYS A 251 1.17 -7.16 4.40
N ILE A 252 0.39 -7.98 3.70
CA ILE A 252 0.89 -8.85 2.65
C ILE A 252 0.78 -8.09 1.32
N GLU A 253 1.87 -8.01 0.56
CA GLU A 253 1.88 -7.45 -0.79
C GLU A 253 1.29 -8.44 -1.77
N GLY A 254 0.35 -7.98 -2.61
CA GLY A 254 -0.29 -8.81 -3.63
C GLY A 254 -0.18 -8.23 -5.03
#